data_8b84b3767d13da7c46ba6ba95726da0f
#
_entry.id   8b84b3767d13da7c46ba6ba95726da0f
#
_cell.length_a   1.000
_cell.length_b   1.000
_cell.length_c   1.000
_cell.angle_alpha   90.00
_cell.angle_beta   90.00
_cell.angle_gamma   90.00
#
_symmetry.space_group_name_H-M   'P 1'
#
loop_
_entity.id
_entity.type
_entity.pdbx_description
1 polymer ?
#
loop_
_entity_poly.entity_id
_entity_poly.type
_entity_poly.pdbx_seq_one_letter_code
_entity_poly.pdbx_strand_id
1 'polypeptide(L)'
;MRRAGLVVADALDAVRAALRPGVTTAQLDAVAERVIRDAGATPSFLGYFDYPATLCVSVNDEVVHGIPGARVLEPGDVVSVDCGAIVDGWHGDSAFSTVLAPADPEDVALVTATEAAMWAGIAALHGAARTSAVGQAVDDLVGDRFGIVEEYVGHGIGTAMHQPPDVPNYRSRDRGARVQPGLVVAVEPMLTRGAGDTHELADGWTVRTDDGSRAAHWEHTVAVLPDGRLWVLTARDGGAAGLAPWLPAGSVGAGSDGV
;
A
#
# COMPACT_ATOMS: atom_id res chain seq x y z
N MET A 1 -8.73 -14.30 3.00
CA MET A 1 -7.80 -13.20 2.73
C MET A 1 -7.00 -13.37 1.42
N ARG A 2 -6.32 -14.51 1.16
CA ARG A 2 -5.56 -14.67 -0.10
C ARG A 2 -6.41 -14.42 -1.35
N ARG A 3 -7.65 -14.95 -1.39
CA ARG A 3 -8.58 -14.69 -2.52
C ARG A 3 -8.88 -13.20 -2.67
N ALA A 4 -9.13 -12.49 -1.57
CA ALA A 4 -9.32 -11.04 -1.58
C ALA A 4 -8.09 -10.30 -2.08
N GLY A 5 -6.90 -10.66 -1.60
CA GLY A 5 -5.63 -10.09 -2.06
C GLY A 5 -5.35 -10.31 -3.55
N LEU A 6 -5.76 -11.46 -4.12
CA LEU A 6 -5.63 -11.69 -5.56
C LEU A 6 -6.63 -10.86 -6.38
N VAL A 7 -7.84 -10.63 -5.89
CA VAL A 7 -8.79 -9.70 -6.51
C VAL A 7 -8.25 -8.26 -6.52
N VAL A 8 -7.64 -7.83 -5.42
CA VAL A 8 -6.94 -6.53 -5.34
C VAL A 8 -5.81 -6.46 -6.38
N ALA A 9 -4.98 -7.51 -6.47
CA ALA A 9 -3.91 -7.56 -7.47
C ALA A 9 -4.46 -7.45 -8.90
N ASP A 10 -5.58 -8.15 -9.22
CA ASP A 10 -6.23 -8.07 -10.52
C ASP A 10 -6.75 -6.66 -10.82
N ALA A 11 -7.36 -6.00 -9.82
CA ALA A 11 -7.87 -4.63 -9.95
C ALA A 11 -6.72 -3.63 -10.18
N LEU A 12 -5.65 -3.71 -9.39
CA LEU A 12 -4.48 -2.84 -9.53
C LEU A 12 -3.75 -3.04 -10.86
N ASP A 13 -3.64 -4.29 -11.35
CA ASP A 13 -3.07 -4.59 -12.68
C ASP A 13 -3.90 -3.95 -13.80
N ALA A 14 -5.24 -4.04 -13.70
CA ALA A 14 -6.14 -3.43 -14.69
C ALA A 14 -6.06 -1.89 -14.66
N VAL A 15 -5.98 -1.29 -13.47
CA VAL A 15 -5.79 0.15 -13.30
C VAL A 15 -4.43 0.58 -13.87
N ARG A 16 -3.35 -0.14 -13.57
CA ARG A 16 -2.00 0.12 -14.09
C ARG A 16 -1.98 0.10 -15.62
N ALA A 17 -2.68 -0.84 -16.24
CA ALA A 17 -2.80 -0.92 -17.70
C ALA A 17 -3.62 0.23 -18.31
N ALA A 18 -4.57 0.81 -17.57
CA ALA A 18 -5.38 1.95 -18.00
C ALA A 18 -4.70 3.31 -17.75
N LEU A 19 -3.70 3.37 -16.86
CA LEU A 19 -3.03 4.57 -16.38
C LEU A 19 -2.20 5.22 -17.50
N ARG A 20 -2.56 6.46 -17.87
CA ARG A 20 -1.87 7.29 -18.86
C ARG A 20 -2.35 8.72 -18.77
N PRO A 21 -1.59 9.70 -19.29
CA PRO A 21 -2.08 11.07 -19.45
C PRO A 21 -3.40 11.13 -20.22
N GLY A 22 -4.30 12.03 -19.80
CA GLY A 22 -5.62 12.23 -20.39
C GLY A 22 -6.74 11.38 -19.79
N VAL A 23 -6.44 10.41 -18.92
CA VAL A 23 -7.45 9.63 -18.17
C VAL A 23 -7.83 10.40 -16.90
N THR A 24 -9.10 10.37 -16.52
CA THR A 24 -9.53 10.93 -15.22
C THR A 24 -9.36 9.92 -14.10
N THR A 25 -9.19 10.40 -12.87
CA THR A 25 -9.11 9.51 -11.69
C THR A 25 -10.41 8.72 -11.49
N ALA A 26 -11.59 9.30 -11.81
CA ALA A 26 -12.87 8.57 -11.80
C ALA A 26 -12.93 7.42 -12.84
N GLN A 27 -12.24 7.54 -13.98
CA GLN A 27 -12.18 6.46 -14.96
C GLN A 27 -11.34 5.28 -14.44
N LEU A 28 -10.29 5.53 -13.66
CA LEU A 28 -9.51 4.49 -13.00
C LEU A 28 -10.32 3.78 -11.91
N ASP A 29 -11.08 4.54 -11.13
CA ASP A 29 -12.01 4.02 -10.13
C ASP A 29 -13.01 3.04 -10.74
N ALA A 30 -13.66 3.44 -11.83
CA ALA A 30 -14.61 2.58 -12.55
C ALA A 30 -13.97 1.30 -13.12
N VAL A 31 -12.68 1.32 -13.47
CA VAL A 31 -11.93 0.12 -13.90
C VAL A 31 -11.81 -0.86 -12.74
N ALA A 32 -11.36 -0.39 -11.57
CA ALA A 32 -11.19 -1.23 -10.40
C ALA A 32 -12.53 -1.78 -9.89
N GLU A 33 -13.56 -0.94 -9.79
CA GLU A 33 -14.90 -1.36 -9.34
C GLU A 33 -15.43 -2.51 -10.19
N ARG A 34 -15.31 -2.40 -11.52
CA ARG A 34 -15.74 -3.46 -12.42
C ARG A 34 -15.00 -4.77 -12.16
N VAL A 35 -13.65 -4.74 -12.06
CA VAL A 35 -12.86 -5.95 -11.82
C VAL A 35 -13.24 -6.61 -10.51
N ILE A 36 -13.37 -5.83 -9.43
CA ILE A 36 -13.74 -6.34 -8.10
C ILE A 36 -15.13 -6.99 -8.15
N ARG A 37 -16.12 -6.32 -8.76
CA ARG A 37 -17.50 -6.85 -8.86
C ARG A 37 -17.62 -8.06 -9.78
N ASP A 38 -16.90 -8.07 -10.90
CA ASP A 38 -16.85 -9.22 -11.83
C ASP A 38 -16.25 -10.46 -11.18
N ALA A 39 -15.33 -10.28 -10.21
CA ALA A 39 -14.80 -11.35 -9.36
C ALA A 39 -15.76 -11.81 -8.24
N GLY A 40 -16.97 -11.22 -8.14
CA GLY A 40 -17.94 -11.51 -7.07
C GLY A 40 -17.52 -10.95 -5.70
N ALA A 41 -16.59 -10.01 -5.67
CA ALA A 41 -16.10 -9.33 -4.48
C ALA A 41 -16.80 -7.98 -4.27
N THR A 42 -16.56 -7.36 -3.12
CA THR A 42 -17.06 -6.02 -2.78
C THR A 42 -15.86 -5.08 -2.58
N PRO A 43 -15.88 -3.83 -3.11
CA PRO A 43 -14.87 -2.83 -2.77
C PRO A 43 -14.82 -2.58 -1.26
N SER A 44 -13.62 -2.49 -0.68
CA SER A 44 -13.46 -2.26 0.76
C SER A 44 -13.73 -0.81 1.16
N PHE A 45 -13.36 0.16 0.29
CA PHE A 45 -13.41 1.58 0.64
C PHE A 45 -14.78 2.21 0.38
N LEU A 46 -15.50 1.77 -0.66
CA LEU A 46 -16.80 2.35 -1.01
C LEU A 46 -17.81 2.20 0.13
N GLY A 47 -18.18 3.33 0.74
CA GLY A 47 -19.06 3.40 1.91
C GLY A 47 -18.37 3.22 3.27
N TYR A 48 -17.06 2.98 3.30
CA TYR A 48 -16.30 2.92 4.55
C TYR A 48 -16.19 4.33 5.16
N PHE A 49 -16.80 4.54 6.32
CA PHE A 49 -16.98 5.89 6.91
C PHE A 49 -17.47 6.94 5.90
N ASP A 50 -18.41 6.55 5.03
CA ASP A 50 -18.97 7.37 3.95
C ASP A 50 -17.98 7.75 2.83
N TYR A 51 -16.83 7.06 2.71
CA TYR A 51 -15.93 7.25 1.57
C TYR A 51 -16.64 6.96 0.24
N PRO A 52 -16.58 7.86 -0.76
CA PRO A 52 -17.50 7.82 -1.91
C PRO A 52 -17.02 6.97 -3.09
N ALA A 53 -15.87 6.31 -3.01
CA ALA A 53 -15.24 5.67 -4.17
C ALA A 53 -14.67 4.27 -3.85
N THR A 54 -14.32 3.52 -4.88
CA THR A 54 -13.73 2.18 -4.81
C THR A 54 -12.22 2.22 -4.55
N LEU A 55 -11.53 3.21 -5.14
CA LEU A 55 -10.10 3.44 -5.00
C LEU A 55 -9.83 4.72 -4.20
N CYS A 56 -8.62 4.82 -3.64
CA CYS A 56 -8.00 6.11 -3.43
C CYS A 56 -7.01 6.37 -4.57
N VAL A 57 -7.07 7.55 -5.20
CA VAL A 57 -6.16 7.97 -6.27
C VAL A 57 -5.57 9.32 -5.90
N SER A 58 -4.36 9.28 -5.37
CA SER A 58 -3.63 10.46 -4.88
C SER A 58 -2.59 10.91 -5.91
N VAL A 59 -2.54 12.20 -6.23
CA VAL A 59 -1.73 12.71 -7.34
C VAL A 59 -0.81 13.83 -6.87
N ASN A 60 0.48 13.68 -7.12
CA ASN A 60 1.56 14.64 -6.82
C ASN A 60 1.77 14.85 -5.33
N ASP A 61 1.29 15.96 -4.78
CA ASP A 61 1.39 16.34 -3.37
C ASP A 61 0.26 15.74 -2.49
N GLU A 62 -0.67 15.01 -3.10
CA GLU A 62 -1.62 14.17 -2.37
C GLU A 62 -0.90 12.88 -1.93
N VAL A 63 -0.90 12.62 -0.63
CA VAL A 63 -0.20 11.47 -0.02
C VAL A 63 -1.04 10.21 -0.13
N VAL A 64 -2.25 10.26 0.47
CA VAL A 64 -3.23 9.16 0.51
C VAL A 64 -4.66 9.70 0.49
N HIS A 65 -5.61 8.80 0.34
CA HIS A 65 -7.06 9.02 0.42
C HIS A 65 -7.61 10.00 -0.61
N GLY A 66 -6.88 10.29 -1.68
CA GLY A 66 -7.37 11.15 -2.77
C GLY A 66 -8.66 10.57 -3.36
N ILE A 67 -9.74 11.38 -3.38
CA ILE A 67 -11.05 10.95 -3.89
C ILE A 67 -11.04 10.99 -5.42
N PRO A 68 -11.27 9.86 -6.12
CA PRO A 68 -11.40 9.83 -7.57
C PRO A 68 -12.49 10.77 -8.08
N GLY A 69 -12.18 11.56 -9.11
CA GLY A 69 -13.07 12.58 -9.65
C GLY A 69 -12.75 12.99 -11.07
N ALA A 70 -13.10 14.23 -11.41
CA ALA A 70 -12.90 14.80 -12.74
C ALA A 70 -11.43 15.22 -13.04
N ARG A 71 -10.51 15.05 -12.09
CA ARG A 71 -9.08 15.34 -12.29
C ARG A 71 -8.54 14.50 -13.44
N VAL A 72 -8.02 15.17 -14.47
CA VAL A 72 -7.34 14.55 -15.61
C VAL A 72 -5.87 14.40 -15.27
N LEU A 73 -5.33 13.21 -15.47
CA LEU A 73 -3.91 12.94 -15.27
C LEU A 73 -3.08 13.57 -16.39
N GLU A 74 -1.94 14.16 -16.02
CA GLU A 74 -1.03 14.87 -16.90
C GLU A 74 0.31 14.15 -17.04
N PRO A 75 1.09 14.42 -18.12
CA PRO A 75 2.47 13.97 -18.22
C PRO A 75 3.31 14.45 -17.04
N GLY A 76 4.08 13.57 -16.43
CA GLY A 76 4.92 13.87 -15.27
C GLY A 76 4.22 13.79 -13.92
N ASP A 77 2.93 13.44 -13.86
CA ASP A 77 2.27 13.19 -12.57
C ASP A 77 2.86 11.96 -11.84
N VAL A 78 3.06 12.10 -10.55
CA VAL A 78 3.20 10.98 -9.61
C VAL A 78 1.79 10.57 -9.22
N VAL A 79 1.45 9.30 -9.41
CA VAL A 79 0.12 8.77 -9.11
C VAL A 79 0.23 7.58 -8.17
N SER A 80 -0.36 7.69 -6.99
CA SER A 80 -0.54 6.59 -6.04
C SER A 80 -1.97 6.07 -6.16
N VAL A 81 -2.11 4.76 -6.30
CA VAL A 81 -3.41 4.08 -6.39
C VAL A 81 -3.49 3.03 -5.31
N ASP A 82 -4.50 3.13 -4.48
CA ASP A 82 -4.77 2.24 -3.37
C ASP A 82 -6.12 1.56 -3.55
N CYS A 83 -6.18 0.26 -3.27
CA CYS A 83 -7.32 -0.61 -3.57
C CYS A 83 -7.51 -1.69 -2.51
N GLY A 84 -8.70 -1.74 -1.93
CA GLY A 84 -9.14 -2.81 -1.07
C GLY A 84 -10.32 -3.61 -1.63
N ALA A 85 -10.36 -4.92 -1.36
CA ALA A 85 -11.49 -5.77 -1.74
C ALA A 85 -11.85 -6.77 -0.63
N ILE A 86 -13.15 -7.12 -0.59
CA ILE A 86 -13.73 -8.08 0.36
C ILE A 86 -14.19 -9.32 -0.38
N VAL A 87 -13.73 -10.49 0.05
CA VAL A 87 -14.20 -11.79 -0.42
C VAL A 87 -14.59 -12.64 0.79
N ASP A 88 -15.83 -13.11 0.83
CA ASP A 88 -16.37 -13.93 1.93
C ASP A 88 -16.16 -13.28 3.33
N GLY A 89 -16.28 -11.95 3.41
CA GLY A 89 -16.11 -11.18 4.65
C GLY A 89 -14.66 -10.91 5.04
N TRP A 90 -13.67 -11.24 4.20
CA TRP A 90 -12.26 -11.00 4.45
C TRP A 90 -11.70 -9.94 3.51
N HIS A 91 -10.96 -8.98 4.08
CA HIS A 91 -10.31 -7.92 3.33
C HIS A 91 -8.94 -8.34 2.77
N GLY A 92 -8.56 -7.70 1.70
CA GLY A 92 -7.19 -7.57 1.20
C GLY A 92 -6.99 -6.13 0.78
N ASP A 93 -5.78 -5.61 0.92
CA ASP A 93 -5.42 -4.22 0.72
C ASP A 93 -4.03 -4.08 0.13
N SER A 94 -3.88 -3.18 -0.85
CA SER A 94 -2.58 -2.93 -1.49
C SER A 94 -2.59 -1.63 -2.29
N ALA A 95 -1.44 -0.96 -2.31
CA ALA A 95 -1.22 0.25 -3.10
C ALA A 95 0.05 0.18 -3.93
N PHE A 96 0.09 0.98 -4.99
CA PHE A 96 1.29 1.26 -5.76
C PHE A 96 1.37 2.71 -6.19
N SER A 97 2.59 3.19 -6.42
CA SER A 97 2.84 4.47 -7.06
C SER A 97 3.56 4.32 -8.40
N THR A 98 3.35 5.27 -9.30
CA THR A 98 4.07 5.36 -10.58
C THR A 98 4.23 6.82 -11.01
N VAL A 99 5.15 7.07 -11.94
CA VAL A 99 5.33 8.38 -12.57
C VAL A 99 4.92 8.28 -14.03
N LEU A 100 4.04 9.19 -14.49
CA LEU A 100 3.63 9.23 -15.89
C LEU A 100 4.71 9.88 -16.75
N ALA A 101 5.00 9.30 -17.92
CA ALA A 101 6.03 9.83 -18.81
C ALA A 101 5.64 11.19 -19.43
N PRO A 102 6.62 12.12 -19.59
CA PRO A 102 8.04 12.01 -19.22
C PRO A 102 8.22 12.17 -17.71
N ALA A 103 9.01 11.26 -17.11
CA ALA A 103 9.21 11.18 -15.66
C ALA A 103 10.40 12.06 -15.22
N ASP A 104 10.20 12.83 -14.14
CA ASP A 104 11.30 13.46 -13.40
C ASP A 104 12.13 12.37 -12.70
N PRO A 105 13.47 12.34 -12.84
CA PRO A 105 14.30 11.35 -12.16
C PRO A 105 14.16 11.33 -10.63
N GLU A 106 13.89 12.48 -9.99
CA GLU A 106 13.70 12.55 -8.54
C GLU A 106 12.35 11.93 -8.12
N ASP A 107 11.32 12.05 -8.96
CA ASP A 107 10.03 11.38 -8.70
C ASP A 107 10.15 9.86 -8.89
N VAL A 108 10.91 9.42 -9.89
CA VAL A 108 11.22 7.99 -10.07
C VAL A 108 12.00 7.47 -8.87
N ALA A 109 12.96 8.25 -8.35
CA ALA A 109 13.72 7.88 -7.16
C ALA A 109 12.83 7.79 -5.92
N LEU A 110 11.88 8.73 -5.74
CA LEU A 110 10.89 8.69 -4.66
C LEU A 110 10.05 7.42 -4.72
N VAL A 111 9.42 7.14 -5.85
CA VAL A 111 8.54 5.97 -6.04
C VAL A 111 9.33 4.66 -5.80
N THR A 112 10.56 4.57 -6.34
CA THR A 112 11.42 3.40 -6.17
C THR A 112 11.84 3.21 -4.71
N ALA A 113 12.17 4.31 -4.00
CA ALA A 113 12.55 4.25 -2.60
C ALA A 113 11.37 3.82 -1.71
N THR A 114 10.15 4.28 -2.02
CA THR A 114 8.94 3.91 -1.28
C THR A 114 8.64 2.42 -1.44
N GLU A 115 8.74 1.89 -2.68
CA GLU A 115 8.60 0.46 -2.93
C GLU A 115 9.64 -0.37 -2.17
N ALA A 116 10.90 0.05 -2.23
CA ALA A 116 12.00 -0.63 -1.52
C ALA A 116 11.78 -0.58 0.00
N ALA A 117 11.31 0.55 0.55
CA ALA A 117 10.99 0.70 1.96
C ALA A 117 9.88 -0.24 2.42
N MET A 118 8.82 -0.40 1.61
CA MET A 118 7.76 -1.39 1.86
C MET A 118 8.34 -2.81 1.91
N TRP A 119 9.14 -3.22 0.92
CA TRP A 119 9.73 -4.57 0.91
C TRP A 119 10.71 -4.81 2.07
N ALA A 120 11.50 -3.80 2.45
CA ALA A 120 12.37 -3.87 3.63
C ALA A 120 11.56 -4.02 4.92
N GLY A 121 10.48 -3.24 5.07
CA GLY A 121 9.55 -3.33 6.20
C GLY A 121 8.89 -4.70 6.30
N ILE A 122 8.38 -5.25 5.20
CA ILE A 122 7.81 -6.60 5.15
C ILE A 122 8.87 -7.64 5.54
N ALA A 123 10.06 -7.58 4.93
CA ALA A 123 11.14 -8.52 5.22
C ALA A 123 11.55 -8.51 6.69
N ALA A 124 11.50 -7.35 7.34
CA ALA A 124 11.84 -7.20 8.75
C ALA A 124 10.89 -7.96 9.71
N LEU A 125 9.69 -8.36 9.25
CA LEU A 125 8.79 -9.23 10.04
C LEU A 125 9.35 -10.65 10.16
N HIS A 126 10.21 -11.10 9.24
CA HIS A 126 10.77 -12.45 9.29
C HIS A 126 11.69 -12.63 10.49
N GLY A 127 11.33 -13.50 11.41
CA GLY A 127 12.09 -13.76 12.64
C GLY A 127 12.04 -12.63 13.68
N ALA A 128 11.30 -11.55 13.44
CA ALA A 128 11.17 -10.47 14.40
C ALA A 128 10.32 -10.86 15.60
N ALA A 129 10.64 -10.29 16.75
CA ALA A 129 9.82 -10.46 17.95
C ALA A 129 8.63 -9.51 18.00
N ARG A 130 8.72 -8.36 17.33
CA ARG A 130 7.77 -7.24 17.40
C ARG A 130 7.59 -6.54 16.07
N THR A 131 6.40 -5.96 15.84
CA THR A 131 6.06 -5.22 14.61
C THR A 131 6.87 -3.92 14.45
N SER A 132 7.45 -3.37 15.51
CA SER A 132 8.35 -2.20 15.43
C SER A 132 9.58 -2.43 14.54
N ALA A 133 9.90 -3.68 14.20
CA ALA A 133 10.95 -4.00 13.23
C ALA A 133 10.65 -3.42 11.83
N VAL A 134 9.36 -3.30 11.46
CA VAL A 134 8.91 -2.71 10.20
C VAL A 134 9.39 -1.27 10.10
N GLY A 135 8.96 -0.40 11.02
CA GLY A 135 9.31 1.01 11.00
C GLY A 135 10.81 1.25 11.16
N GLN A 136 11.52 0.41 11.91
CA GLN A 136 12.98 0.50 12.00
C GLN A 136 13.64 0.22 10.64
N ALA A 137 13.19 -0.78 9.91
CA ALA A 137 13.76 -1.13 8.60
C ALA A 137 13.45 -0.07 7.53
N VAL A 138 12.24 0.51 7.56
CA VAL A 138 11.86 1.63 6.69
C VAL A 138 12.76 2.83 6.94
N ASP A 139 12.87 3.26 8.19
CA ASP A 139 13.68 4.41 8.62
C ASP A 139 15.17 4.24 8.26
N ASP A 140 15.75 3.06 8.55
CA ASP A 140 17.15 2.73 8.23
C ASP A 140 17.42 2.75 6.70
N LEU A 141 16.42 2.40 5.88
CA LEU A 141 16.55 2.43 4.42
C LEU A 141 16.42 3.85 3.85
N VAL A 142 15.44 4.61 4.33
CA VAL A 142 15.09 5.94 3.80
C VAL A 142 16.14 6.97 4.22
N GLY A 143 16.61 6.92 5.48
CA GLY A 143 17.53 7.90 6.07
C GLY A 143 17.00 9.32 5.94
N ASP A 144 17.90 10.26 5.67
CA ASP A 144 17.57 11.69 5.54
C ASP A 144 17.19 12.09 4.10
N ARG A 145 17.03 11.13 3.18
CA ARG A 145 16.83 11.44 1.75
C ARG A 145 15.42 11.89 1.42
N PHE A 146 14.41 11.31 2.08
CA PHE A 146 13.00 11.56 1.88
C PHE A 146 12.31 11.75 3.24
N GLY A 147 11.24 12.56 3.28
CA GLY A 147 10.36 12.62 4.42
C GLY A 147 9.57 11.31 4.56
N ILE A 148 9.31 10.92 5.80
CA ILE A 148 8.41 9.80 6.13
C ILE A 148 7.18 10.40 6.78
N VAL A 149 5.99 10.07 6.26
CA VAL A 149 4.73 10.49 6.88
C VAL A 149 4.48 9.61 8.11
N GLU A 150 4.24 10.25 9.26
CA GLU A 150 4.08 9.56 10.55
C GLU A 150 2.63 9.50 11.04
N GLU A 151 1.73 10.34 10.51
CA GLU A 151 0.33 10.42 10.93
C GLU A 151 -0.51 9.22 10.46
N TYR A 152 -0.07 8.55 9.39
CA TYR A 152 -0.73 7.37 8.82
C TYR A 152 0.19 6.16 8.92
N VAL A 153 -0.37 5.04 9.37
CA VAL A 153 0.42 3.86 9.73
C VAL A 153 -0.22 2.60 9.16
N GLY A 154 0.58 1.59 8.94
CA GLY A 154 0.09 0.25 8.65
C GLY A 154 -0.75 -0.32 9.78
N HIS A 155 -1.51 -1.35 9.48
CA HIS A 155 -2.53 -1.85 10.41
C HIS A 155 -2.71 -3.36 10.31
N GLY A 156 -3.28 -3.96 11.34
CA GLY A 156 -3.85 -5.29 11.25
C GLY A 156 -5.04 -5.31 10.30
N ILE A 157 -5.22 -6.39 9.56
CA ILE A 157 -6.31 -6.54 8.59
C ILE A 157 -6.88 -7.96 8.64
N GLY A 158 -8.20 -8.08 8.43
CA GLY A 158 -8.87 -9.37 8.53
C GLY A 158 -10.31 -9.30 8.08
N THR A 159 -11.25 -9.51 9.00
CA THR A 159 -12.69 -9.30 8.78
C THR A 159 -13.10 -7.84 8.98
N ALA A 160 -12.19 -7.01 9.48
CA ALA A 160 -12.28 -5.56 9.43
C ALA A 160 -11.11 -5.03 8.60
N MET A 161 -11.34 -3.91 7.92
CA MET A 161 -10.34 -3.22 7.11
C MET A 161 -9.15 -2.80 7.97
N HIS A 162 -9.42 -2.00 8.98
CA HIS A 162 -8.45 -1.58 9.97
C HIS A 162 -8.76 -2.25 11.31
N GLN A 163 -7.80 -2.97 11.84
CA GLN A 163 -7.87 -3.60 13.16
C GLN A 163 -6.48 -3.60 13.82
N PRO A 164 -6.38 -3.72 15.14
CA PRO A 164 -5.08 -3.86 15.78
C PRO A 164 -4.25 -5.03 15.22
N PRO A 165 -2.91 -4.89 15.18
CA PRO A 165 -2.13 -3.77 15.71
C PRO A 165 -1.90 -2.65 14.69
N ASP A 166 -1.60 -1.43 15.17
CA ASP A 166 -0.95 -0.42 14.36
C ASP A 166 0.49 -0.85 14.02
N VAL A 167 0.94 -0.51 12.82
CA VAL A 167 2.27 -0.86 12.29
C VAL A 167 2.94 0.42 11.75
N PRO A 168 3.56 1.25 12.61
CA PRO A 168 4.25 2.44 12.16
C PRO A 168 5.31 2.13 11.10
N ASN A 169 5.33 2.94 10.03
CA ASN A 169 6.32 2.86 8.95
C ASN A 169 7.54 3.76 9.22
N TYR A 170 7.76 4.14 10.46
CA TYR A 170 8.86 4.96 10.94
C TYR A 170 9.36 4.41 12.29
N ARG A 171 10.54 4.82 12.70
CA ARG A 171 11.15 4.41 13.97
C ARG A 171 10.39 4.97 15.16
N SER A 172 9.55 4.17 15.76
CA SER A 172 8.77 4.51 16.96
C SER A 172 9.45 4.03 18.24
N ARG A 173 9.13 4.68 19.35
CA ARG A 173 9.49 4.20 20.71
C ARG A 173 8.60 3.04 21.16
N ASP A 174 7.42 2.90 20.56
CA ASP A 174 6.55 1.76 20.83
C ASP A 174 7.16 0.49 20.20
N ARG A 175 7.19 -0.57 20.95
CA ARG A 175 7.68 -1.86 20.50
C ARG A 175 6.70 -2.60 19.57
N GLY A 176 5.46 -2.13 19.49
CA GLY A 176 4.41 -2.75 18.71
C GLY A 176 3.97 -4.14 19.24
N ALA A 177 3.13 -4.79 18.47
CA ALA A 177 2.61 -6.11 18.77
C ALA A 177 3.67 -7.22 18.60
N ARG A 178 3.38 -8.41 19.17
CA ARG A 178 4.20 -9.60 18.91
C ARG A 178 4.00 -10.09 17.49
N VAL A 179 5.10 -10.36 16.80
CA VAL A 179 5.06 -11.10 15.54
C VAL A 179 4.89 -12.58 15.86
N GLN A 180 3.80 -13.16 15.41
CA GLN A 180 3.46 -14.56 15.70
C GLN A 180 2.67 -15.16 14.52
N PRO A 181 2.66 -16.47 14.38
CA PRO A 181 1.84 -17.16 13.39
C PRO A 181 0.37 -16.71 13.43
N GLY A 182 -0.18 -16.42 12.24
CA GLY A 182 -1.55 -15.92 12.08
C GLY A 182 -1.68 -14.38 12.13
N LEU A 183 -0.61 -13.65 12.43
CA LEU A 183 -0.60 -12.18 12.26
C LEU A 183 -0.74 -11.86 10.78
N VAL A 184 -1.67 -10.96 10.45
CA VAL A 184 -1.82 -10.38 9.12
C VAL A 184 -1.87 -8.87 9.25
N VAL A 185 -1.00 -8.18 8.51
CA VAL A 185 -0.87 -6.72 8.56
C VAL A 185 -0.71 -6.11 7.16
N ALA A 186 -1.13 -4.86 7.02
CA ALA A 186 -0.72 -3.96 5.95
C ALA A 186 0.62 -3.31 6.32
N VAL A 187 1.55 -3.26 5.38
CA VAL A 187 2.80 -2.52 5.48
C VAL A 187 2.81 -1.51 4.34
N GLU A 188 2.77 -0.22 4.69
CA GLU A 188 2.34 0.84 3.77
C GLU A 188 3.10 2.16 3.96
N PRO A 189 4.42 2.20 3.76
CA PRO A 189 5.16 3.44 3.89
C PRO A 189 4.70 4.50 2.88
N MET A 190 4.63 5.74 3.36
CA MET A 190 4.35 6.94 2.59
C MET A 190 5.56 7.86 2.70
N LEU A 191 6.20 8.12 1.56
CA LEU A 191 7.39 8.98 1.50
C LEU A 191 7.09 10.25 0.73
N THR A 192 7.82 11.33 1.07
CA THR A 192 7.72 12.63 0.42
C THR A 192 9.08 13.13 -0.05
N ARG A 193 9.12 13.97 -1.08
CA ARG A 193 10.36 14.64 -1.53
C ARG A 193 10.83 15.74 -0.57
N GLY A 194 9.96 16.17 0.33
CA GLY A 194 10.20 17.21 1.33
C GLY A 194 10.02 16.70 2.76
N ALA A 195 9.37 17.49 3.60
CA ALA A 195 9.03 17.10 4.96
C ALA A 195 7.86 16.09 4.97
N GLY A 196 7.78 15.29 6.05
CA GLY A 196 6.69 14.31 6.22
C GLY A 196 5.40 14.90 6.79
N ASP A 197 5.36 16.18 7.14
CA ASP A 197 4.19 16.83 7.73
C ASP A 197 3.04 16.95 6.72
N THR A 198 1.81 16.69 7.16
CA THR A 198 0.63 16.62 6.29
C THR A 198 -0.60 17.29 6.89
N HIS A 199 -1.59 17.56 6.05
CA HIS A 199 -2.91 18.02 6.48
C HIS A 199 -4.02 17.39 5.63
N GLU A 200 -5.19 17.20 6.24
CA GLU A 200 -6.41 16.75 5.56
C GLU A 200 -7.10 17.93 4.88
N LEU A 201 -7.60 17.70 3.66
CA LEU A 201 -8.36 18.69 2.91
C LEU A 201 -9.81 18.82 3.40
N ALA A 202 -10.50 19.87 2.95
CA ALA A 202 -11.89 20.16 3.33
C ALA A 202 -12.90 19.09 2.86
N ASP A 203 -12.50 18.14 2.01
CA ASP A 203 -13.30 17.00 1.60
C ASP A 203 -13.39 15.90 2.69
N GLY A 204 -12.60 16.04 3.77
CA GLY A 204 -12.59 15.15 4.93
C GLY A 204 -11.85 13.82 4.69
N TRP A 205 -11.05 13.72 3.60
CA TRP A 205 -10.34 12.50 3.22
C TRP A 205 -8.95 12.75 2.67
N THR A 206 -8.84 13.56 1.60
CA THR A 206 -7.57 13.75 0.88
C THR A 206 -6.52 14.35 1.79
N VAL A 207 -5.39 13.65 1.93
CA VAL A 207 -4.24 14.08 2.72
C VAL A 207 -3.18 14.65 1.79
N ARG A 208 -2.67 15.85 2.09
CA ARG A 208 -1.63 16.52 1.32
C ARG A 208 -0.42 16.85 2.17
N THR A 209 0.75 16.95 1.52
CA THR A 209 1.96 17.46 2.16
C THR A 209 1.81 18.95 2.47
N ASP A 210 2.31 19.40 3.63
CA ASP A 210 2.24 20.80 4.04
C ASP A 210 3.13 21.72 3.19
N ASP A 211 4.23 21.20 2.69
CA ASP A 211 5.20 21.94 1.87
C ASP A 211 4.93 21.86 0.35
N GLY A 212 3.89 21.13 -0.08
CA GLY A 212 3.54 20.91 -1.48
C GLY A 212 4.51 19.98 -2.22
N SER A 213 5.38 19.27 -1.51
CA SER A 213 6.27 18.28 -2.10
C SER A 213 5.51 17.05 -2.58
N ARG A 214 6.06 16.37 -3.58
CA ARG A 214 5.46 15.14 -4.12
C ARG A 214 5.59 13.99 -3.15
N ALA A 215 4.57 13.13 -3.12
CA ALA A 215 4.49 11.95 -2.27
C ALA A 215 4.32 10.66 -3.08
N ALA A 216 4.67 9.53 -2.46
CA ALA A 216 4.44 8.19 -2.99
C ALA A 216 4.01 7.25 -1.85
N HIS A 217 3.15 6.31 -2.19
CA HIS A 217 2.59 5.29 -1.30
C HIS A 217 2.70 3.90 -1.94
N TRP A 218 3.24 2.94 -1.21
CA TRP A 218 3.26 1.54 -1.59
C TRP A 218 2.78 0.68 -0.43
N GLU A 219 2.01 -0.36 -0.75
CA GLU A 219 1.43 -1.22 0.27
C GLU A 219 1.27 -2.65 -0.19
N HIS A 220 1.43 -3.58 0.76
CA HIS A 220 0.99 -4.96 0.64
C HIS A 220 0.43 -5.51 1.96
N THR A 221 -0.60 -6.35 1.84
CA THR A 221 -1.06 -7.22 2.93
C THR A 221 -0.13 -8.43 3.04
N VAL A 222 0.45 -8.65 4.22
CA VAL A 222 1.35 -9.78 4.51
C VAL A 222 0.89 -10.61 5.70
N ALA A 223 0.97 -11.92 5.58
CA ALA A 223 0.69 -12.89 6.64
C ALA A 223 1.96 -13.55 7.14
N VAL A 224 2.03 -13.80 8.46
CA VAL A 224 3.04 -14.65 9.10
C VAL A 224 2.48 -16.06 9.20
N LEU A 225 3.10 -17.01 8.51
CA LEU A 225 2.67 -18.41 8.46
C LEU A 225 3.03 -19.19 9.73
N PRO A 226 2.44 -20.37 9.96
CA PRO A 226 2.72 -21.21 11.14
C PRO A 226 4.20 -21.59 11.32
N ASP A 227 4.94 -21.67 10.25
CA ASP A 227 6.38 -21.96 10.22
C ASP A 227 7.28 -20.73 10.27
N GLY A 228 6.69 -19.53 10.43
CA GLY A 228 7.38 -18.26 10.50
C GLY A 228 7.74 -17.64 9.15
N ARG A 229 7.45 -18.30 8.02
CA ARG A 229 7.61 -17.72 6.70
C ARG A 229 6.61 -16.60 6.47
N LEU A 230 6.95 -15.67 5.59
CA LEU A 230 6.06 -14.60 5.17
C LEU A 230 5.30 -15.00 3.90
N TRP A 231 4.05 -14.54 3.81
CA TRP A 231 3.23 -14.71 2.62
C TRP A 231 2.53 -13.40 2.28
N VAL A 232 2.97 -12.74 1.21
CA VAL A 232 2.35 -11.50 0.74
C VAL A 232 1.06 -11.85 -0.01
N LEU A 233 -0.07 -11.58 0.63
CA LEU A 233 -1.39 -12.04 0.16
C LEU A 233 -1.86 -11.31 -1.09
N THR A 234 -1.34 -10.12 -1.34
CA THR A 234 -1.66 -9.24 -2.48
C THR A 234 -0.63 -9.33 -3.62
N ALA A 235 0.43 -10.13 -3.48
CA ALA A 235 1.38 -10.42 -4.57
C ALA A 235 1.11 -11.81 -5.16
N ARG A 236 1.05 -11.95 -6.50
CA ARG A 236 0.71 -13.22 -7.18
C ARG A 236 1.64 -14.36 -6.82
N ASP A 237 2.94 -14.06 -6.73
CA ASP A 237 4.00 -15.01 -6.35
C ASP A 237 4.17 -15.16 -4.82
N GLY A 238 3.25 -14.59 -4.02
CA GLY A 238 3.35 -14.58 -2.56
C GLY A 238 4.43 -13.68 -2.00
N GLY A 239 4.98 -12.77 -2.84
CA GLY A 239 6.06 -11.86 -2.49
C GLY A 239 7.46 -12.40 -2.77
N ALA A 240 7.59 -13.52 -3.49
CA ALA A 240 8.89 -14.16 -3.72
C ALA A 240 9.88 -13.24 -4.45
N ALA A 241 9.45 -12.52 -5.48
CA ALA A 241 10.31 -11.61 -6.23
C ALA A 241 10.72 -10.38 -5.39
N GLY A 242 9.76 -9.73 -4.71
CA GLY A 242 10.01 -8.53 -3.91
C GLY A 242 10.87 -8.78 -2.67
N LEU A 243 10.72 -9.95 -2.06
CA LEU A 243 11.48 -10.33 -0.86
C LEU A 243 12.85 -10.96 -1.16
N ALA A 244 13.10 -11.42 -2.39
CA ALA A 244 14.36 -12.06 -2.76
C ALA A 244 15.63 -11.24 -2.45
N PRO A 245 15.65 -9.90 -2.60
CA PRO A 245 16.81 -9.09 -2.22
C PRO A 245 17.06 -9.02 -0.71
N TRP A 246 16.05 -9.31 0.11
CA TRP A 246 16.04 -9.05 1.54
C TRP A 246 16.15 -10.31 2.41
N LEU A 247 15.66 -11.43 1.89
CA LEU A 247 15.53 -12.68 2.66
C LEU A 247 16.21 -13.86 1.98
N PRO A 248 16.73 -14.82 2.76
CA PRO A 248 17.22 -16.08 2.20
C PRO A 248 16.13 -16.84 1.44
N ALA A 249 16.56 -17.65 0.47
CA ALA A 249 15.65 -18.54 -0.23
C ALA A 249 14.90 -19.46 0.75
N GLY A 250 13.59 -19.61 0.52
CA GLY A 250 12.73 -20.44 1.39
C GLY A 250 12.05 -19.67 2.54
N SER A 251 12.36 -18.39 2.75
CA SER A 251 11.69 -17.55 3.77
C SER A 251 10.28 -17.12 3.39
N VAL A 252 9.93 -17.26 2.11
CA VAL A 252 8.59 -16.91 1.58
C VAL A 252 7.74 -18.16 1.46
N GLY A 253 6.48 -18.05 1.89
CA GLY A 253 5.50 -19.12 1.74
C GLY A 253 5.11 -19.29 0.27
N ALA A 254 5.28 -20.49 -0.27
CA ALA A 254 4.60 -20.89 -1.47
C ALA A 254 3.18 -21.33 -1.08
N GLY A 255 2.17 -20.54 -1.41
CA GLY A 255 0.80 -21.00 -1.32
C GLY A 255 0.62 -22.14 -2.30
N SER A 256 0.30 -23.35 -1.82
CA SER A 256 -0.41 -24.31 -2.67
C SER A 256 -1.77 -23.68 -2.98
N ASP A 257 -2.10 -23.51 -4.24
CA ASP A 257 -3.45 -23.16 -4.71
C ASP A 257 -4.41 -24.28 -4.29
N GLY A 258 -4.89 -24.22 -3.09
CA GLY A 258 -5.78 -25.25 -2.58
C GLY A 258 -5.96 -25.17 -1.07
N VAL A 259 -6.70 -24.21 -0.59
CA VAL A 259 -7.77 -24.35 0.41
C VAL A 259 -8.70 -23.14 0.24
#